data_4d8b3af069529230318a37187b0c59d3
#
_entry.id   4d8b3af069529230318a37187b0c59d3
#
_cell.length_a   1.000
_cell.length_b   1.000
_cell.length_c   1.000
_cell.angle_alpha   90.00
_cell.angle_beta   90.00
_cell.angle_gamma   90.00
#
_symmetry.space_group_name_H-M   'P 1'
#
loop_
_entity.id
_entity.type
_entity.pdbx_description
1 polymer ?
#
loop_
_entity_poly.entity_id
_entity_poly.type
_entity_poly.pdbx_seq_one_letter_code
_entity_poly.pdbx_strand_id
1 'polypeptide(L)'
;DEKLNSLLVNCTKIMYGTQRGSYRDVLEEDRIYLILCIRELTFKEGENKLMMPVGKTKCKTGTCKSQEAVELRTDSLQFNEADELLEKYYDATNKCFTVPTKNHGEIVIAPPTIGVMRSVTDWIRQREEQNKPWDKSSLAILPYIQREWRGFKDKEIFSAITSFQGWDSSKYSIIYRLVEKAKIGVKPEFNYPCDSCGEEVTVPLTFPGGIKALFIIQDISSELL
;
A
#
# COMPACT_ATOMS: atom_id res chain seq x y z
N ASP A 1 0.37 -0.95 14.00
CA ASP A 1 1.34 -1.16 12.91
C ASP A 1 2.70 -1.68 13.35
N GLU A 2 3.21 -1.34 14.55
CA GLU A 2 4.49 -1.84 15.03
C GLU A 2 4.54 -3.37 15.18
N LYS A 3 3.45 -3.99 15.63
CA LYS A 3 3.36 -5.46 15.72
C LYS A 3 3.47 -6.14 14.36
N LEU A 4 2.89 -5.55 13.32
CA LEU A 4 2.98 -6.07 11.94
C LEU A 4 4.38 -5.89 11.36
N ASN A 5 5.01 -4.77 11.64
CA ASN A 5 6.41 -4.56 11.26
C ASN A 5 7.33 -5.56 11.98
N SER A 6 7.02 -5.93 13.23
CA SER A 6 7.75 -6.99 13.94
C SER A 6 7.60 -8.36 13.28
N LEU A 7 6.43 -8.68 12.72
CA LEU A 7 6.26 -9.90 11.93
C LEU A 7 7.16 -9.90 10.70
N LEU A 8 7.18 -8.79 9.94
CA LEU A 8 8.05 -8.69 8.76
C LEU A 8 9.53 -8.83 9.14
N VAL A 9 9.97 -8.21 10.24
CA VAL A 9 11.37 -8.34 10.72
C VAL A 9 11.73 -9.76 11.08
N ASN A 10 10.84 -10.48 11.76
CA ASN A 10 11.13 -11.78 12.32
C ASN A 10 10.85 -12.93 11.36
N CYS A 11 9.90 -12.77 10.45
CA CYS A 11 9.44 -13.83 9.56
C CYS A 11 9.96 -13.71 8.12
N THR A 12 10.61 -12.59 7.75
CA THR A 12 11.11 -12.39 6.39
C THR A 12 12.60 -12.10 6.36
N LYS A 13 13.25 -12.54 5.29
CA LYS A 13 14.62 -12.18 4.96
C LYS A 13 14.61 -11.43 3.63
N ILE A 14 14.76 -10.12 3.71
CA ILE A 14 14.78 -9.27 2.53
C ILE A 14 16.20 -9.22 1.99
N MET A 15 16.36 -9.52 0.70
CA MET A 15 17.65 -9.56 0.02
C MET A 15 17.57 -8.73 -1.28
N TYR A 16 18.58 -7.91 -1.51
CA TYR A 16 18.82 -7.21 -2.77
C TYR A 16 20.10 -7.82 -3.39
N GLY A 17 19.91 -8.82 -4.24
CA GLY A 17 21.03 -9.65 -4.68
C GLY A 17 21.68 -10.34 -3.48
N THR A 18 22.95 -10.05 -3.21
CA THR A 18 23.71 -10.61 -2.07
C THR A 18 23.63 -9.76 -0.80
N GLN A 19 23.08 -8.54 -0.88
CA GLN A 19 23.00 -7.63 0.27
C GLN A 19 21.71 -7.84 1.05
N ARG A 20 21.82 -7.84 2.39
CA ARG A 20 20.65 -7.87 3.26
C ARG A 20 20.00 -6.50 3.30
N GLY A 21 18.72 -6.45 2.93
CA GLY A 21 17.88 -5.27 3.05
C GLY A 21 17.13 -5.19 4.38
N SER A 22 16.44 -4.08 4.57
CA SER A 22 15.55 -3.84 5.69
C SER A 22 14.09 -3.97 5.23
N TYR A 23 13.20 -4.40 6.15
CA TYR A 23 11.75 -4.33 5.89
C TYR A 23 11.28 -2.89 5.55
N ARG A 24 12.03 -1.88 5.99
CA ARG A 24 11.75 -0.47 5.68
C ARG A 24 11.93 -0.12 4.20
N ASP A 25 12.70 -0.94 3.47
CA ASP A 25 12.96 -0.74 2.04
C ASP A 25 11.91 -1.43 1.15
N VAL A 26 11.00 -2.20 1.75
CA VAL A 26 9.86 -2.82 1.05
C VAL A 26 8.85 -1.74 0.70
N LEU A 27 8.24 -1.83 -0.47
CA LEU A 27 7.16 -0.94 -0.87
C LEU A 27 5.97 -1.08 0.09
N GLU A 28 5.33 0.03 0.42
CA GLU A 28 4.18 0.01 1.33
C GLU A 28 3.03 -0.82 0.75
N GLU A 29 2.83 -0.75 -0.55
CA GLU A 29 1.80 -1.50 -1.25
C GLU A 29 2.04 -3.02 -1.23
N ASP A 30 3.31 -3.46 -1.18
CA ASP A 30 3.65 -4.88 -1.07
C ASP A 30 3.57 -5.43 0.36
N ARG A 31 3.43 -4.55 1.34
CA ARG A 31 3.37 -4.93 2.76
C ARG A 31 2.26 -5.93 3.05
N ILE A 32 1.07 -5.69 2.49
CA ILE A 32 -0.08 -6.57 2.70
C ILE A 32 0.16 -7.95 2.08
N TYR A 33 0.76 -8.01 0.90
CA TYR A 33 1.13 -9.27 0.25
C TYR A 33 2.04 -10.11 1.14
N LEU A 34 3.12 -9.51 1.66
CA LEU A 34 4.06 -10.22 2.54
C LEU A 34 3.41 -10.70 3.85
N ILE A 35 2.51 -9.89 4.40
CA ILE A 35 1.76 -10.27 5.62
C ILE A 35 0.83 -11.46 5.33
N LEU A 36 0.16 -11.48 4.19
CA LEU A 36 -0.68 -12.61 3.78
C LEU A 36 0.15 -13.86 3.51
N CYS A 37 1.32 -13.74 2.89
CA CYS A 37 2.26 -14.86 2.75
C CYS A 37 2.68 -15.44 4.09
N ILE A 38 3.02 -14.59 5.07
CA ILE A 38 3.37 -15.04 6.43
C ILE A 38 2.19 -15.78 7.06
N ARG A 39 0.98 -15.24 6.89
CA ARG A 39 -0.24 -15.89 7.40
C ARG A 39 -0.45 -17.27 6.79
N GLU A 40 -0.38 -17.41 5.47
CA GLU A 40 -0.54 -18.69 4.78
C GLU A 40 0.51 -19.72 5.17
N LEU A 41 1.76 -19.27 5.44
CA LEU A 41 2.81 -20.14 5.98
C LEU A 41 2.59 -20.52 7.45
N THR A 42 1.86 -19.72 8.20
CA THR A 42 1.60 -19.95 9.63
C THR A 42 0.46 -20.95 9.84
N PHE A 43 -0.60 -20.82 9.03
CA PHE A 43 -1.77 -21.67 9.12
C PHE A 43 -1.74 -22.73 8.01
N LYS A 44 -1.98 -23.97 8.36
CA LYS A 44 -2.06 -25.07 7.39
C LYS A 44 -3.18 -24.83 6.40
N GLU A 45 -3.02 -25.38 5.22
CA GLU A 45 -4.05 -25.31 4.16
C GLU A 45 -5.39 -25.88 4.67
N GLY A 46 -6.46 -25.10 4.49
CA GLY A 46 -7.78 -25.44 4.99
C GLY A 46 -8.08 -25.05 6.44
N GLU A 47 -7.07 -24.74 7.25
CA GLU A 47 -7.23 -24.23 8.60
C GLU A 47 -7.34 -22.69 8.59
N ASN A 48 -8.23 -22.15 9.43
CA ASN A 48 -8.36 -20.71 9.66
C ASN A 48 -8.42 -19.86 8.36
N LYS A 49 -9.37 -20.19 7.48
CA LYS A 49 -9.61 -19.46 6.23
C LYS A 49 -9.83 -17.96 6.50
N LEU A 50 -9.19 -17.12 5.68
CA LEU A 50 -9.41 -15.67 5.76
C LEU A 50 -10.65 -15.30 4.95
N MET A 51 -11.76 -15.12 5.64
CA MET A 51 -13.02 -14.74 5.02
C MET A 51 -13.17 -13.22 4.97
N MET A 52 -13.29 -12.68 3.76
CA MET A 52 -13.50 -11.24 3.52
C MET A 52 -14.98 -10.96 3.27
N PRO A 53 -15.58 -10.00 3.96
CA PRO A 53 -16.97 -9.63 3.73
C PRO A 53 -17.10 -8.99 2.33
N VAL A 54 -18.02 -9.51 1.54
CA VAL A 54 -18.30 -9.00 0.18
C VAL A 54 -19.17 -7.74 0.24
N GLY A 55 -19.87 -7.54 1.34
CA GLY A 55 -20.73 -6.40 1.53
C GLY A 55 -21.92 -6.39 0.57
N LYS A 56 -22.23 -5.21 0.01
CA LYS A 56 -23.33 -5.04 -0.96
C LYS A 56 -22.89 -5.22 -2.41
N THR A 57 -21.68 -5.73 -2.65
CA THR A 57 -21.15 -5.92 -4.00
C THR A 57 -21.99 -7.00 -4.68
N LYS A 58 -22.62 -6.63 -5.80
CA LYS A 58 -23.44 -7.53 -6.60
C LYS A 58 -22.68 -7.93 -7.85
N CYS A 59 -22.85 -9.15 -8.32
CA CYS A 59 -22.38 -9.51 -9.65
C CYS A 59 -23.07 -8.64 -10.72
N LYS A 60 -22.46 -8.50 -11.87
CA LYS A 60 -22.94 -7.63 -12.96
C LYS A 60 -24.37 -7.96 -13.41
N THR A 61 -24.76 -9.22 -13.34
CA THR A 61 -26.12 -9.68 -13.68
C THR A 61 -27.17 -9.21 -12.68
N GLY A 62 -26.77 -8.85 -11.46
CA GLY A 62 -27.68 -8.37 -10.40
C GLY A 62 -28.70 -9.39 -9.90
N THR A 63 -28.73 -10.62 -10.46
CA THR A 63 -29.73 -11.64 -10.21
C THR A 63 -29.26 -12.73 -9.23
N CYS A 64 -27.94 -12.82 -9.01
CA CYS A 64 -27.36 -13.81 -8.12
C CYS A 64 -27.55 -13.44 -6.66
N LYS A 65 -27.69 -14.43 -5.79
CA LYS A 65 -27.61 -14.23 -4.35
C LYS A 65 -26.19 -13.74 -4.02
N SER A 66 -26.09 -12.61 -3.33
CA SER A 66 -24.81 -12.13 -2.84
C SER A 66 -24.22 -13.12 -1.84
N GLN A 67 -22.96 -13.48 -2.02
CA GLN A 67 -22.19 -14.14 -0.97
C GLN A 67 -21.95 -13.15 0.17
N GLU A 68 -22.01 -13.65 1.40
CA GLU A 68 -21.74 -12.81 2.57
C GLU A 68 -20.23 -12.57 2.74
N ALA A 69 -19.44 -13.59 2.45
CA ALA A 69 -17.98 -13.53 2.53
C ALA A 69 -17.31 -14.46 1.50
N VAL A 70 -16.09 -14.12 1.11
CA VAL A 70 -15.25 -14.92 0.21
C VAL A 70 -13.87 -15.15 0.83
N GLU A 71 -13.24 -16.27 0.51
CA GLU A 71 -11.90 -16.57 0.95
C GLU A 71 -10.89 -15.69 0.22
N LEU A 72 -10.05 -14.95 0.97
CA LEU A 72 -8.92 -14.21 0.44
C LEU A 72 -7.65 -15.05 0.56
N ARG A 73 -6.96 -15.20 -0.56
CA ARG A 73 -5.66 -15.86 -0.67
C ARG A 73 -4.66 -14.94 -1.38
N THR A 74 -3.38 -15.20 -1.21
CA THR A 74 -2.33 -14.43 -1.91
C THR A 74 -2.43 -14.51 -3.43
N ASP A 75 -2.88 -15.65 -3.96
CA ASP A 75 -3.10 -15.86 -5.41
C ASP A 75 -4.33 -15.12 -5.97
N SER A 76 -5.23 -14.65 -5.11
CA SER A 76 -6.39 -13.83 -5.50
C SER A 76 -6.05 -12.34 -5.61
N LEU A 77 -4.88 -11.92 -5.13
CA LEU A 77 -4.47 -10.53 -5.16
C LEU A 77 -4.14 -10.07 -6.58
N GLN A 78 -4.52 -8.85 -6.86
CA GLN A 78 -4.14 -8.17 -8.10
C GLN A 78 -3.05 -7.14 -7.81
N PHE A 79 -2.22 -6.87 -8.82
CA PHE A 79 -1.13 -5.91 -8.73
C PHE A 79 -1.33 -4.78 -9.73
N ASN A 80 -0.97 -3.57 -9.30
CA ASN A 80 -0.78 -2.45 -10.19
C ASN A 80 0.64 -2.53 -10.74
N GLU A 81 0.77 -2.34 -12.04
CA GLU A 81 2.04 -2.09 -12.71
C GLU A 81 2.17 -0.59 -12.96
N ALA A 82 3.41 -0.12 -13.10
CA ALA A 82 3.63 1.27 -13.50
C ALA A 82 3.03 1.52 -14.88
N ASP A 83 2.49 2.73 -15.06
CA ASP A 83 1.99 3.13 -16.38
C ASP A 83 3.13 3.08 -17.42
N GLU A 84 2.90 2.48 -18.60
CA GLU A 84 3.88 2.32 -19.68
C GLU A 84 4.59 3.65 -20.06
N LEU A 85 3.89 4.78 -19.89
CA LEU A 85 4.49 6.10 -20.11
C LEU A 85 5.59 6.44 -19.10
N LEU A 86 5.55 5.84 -17.90
CA LEU A 86 6.54 6.07 -16.86
C LEU A 86 7.71 5.08 -16.92
N GLU A 87 7.52 3.88 -17.45
CA GLU A 87 8.54 2.83 -17.47
C GLU A 87 9.86 3.31 -18.08
N LYS A 88 9.81 4.07 -19.17
CA LYS A 88 10.99 4.62 -19.85
C LYS A 88 11.79 5.63 -19.01
N TYR A 89 11.21 6.15 -17.94
CA TYR A 89 11.84 7.10 -17.02
C TYR A 89 12.28 6.45 -15.72
N TYR A 90 12.17 5.12 -15.61
CA TYR A 90 12.56 4.41 -14.40
C TYR A 90 14.07 4.29 -14.27
N ASP A 91 14.58 4.76 -13.16
CA ASP A 91 15.97 4.57 -12.73
C ASP A 91 16.04 3.43 -11.71
N ALA A 92 16.51 2.27 -12.18
CA ALA A 92 16.62 1.07 -11.35
C ALA A 92 17.65 1.22 -10.21
N THR A 93 18.66 2.07 -10.39
CA THR A 93 19.68 2.33 -9.35
C THR A 93 19.10 3.11 -8.19
N ASN A 94 18.34 4.16 -8.49
CA ASN A 94 17.72 5.03 -7.50
C ASN A 94 16.28 4.62 -7.15
N LYS A 95 15.72 3.61 -7.84
CA LYS A 95 14.36 3.10 -7.66
C LYS A 95 13.31 4.22 -7.72
N CYS A 96 13.41 5.08 -8.72
CA CYS A 96 12.53 6.21 -8.92
C CYS A 96 12.28 6.48 -10.40
N PHE A 97 11.26 7.26 -10.69
CA PHE A 97 10.96 7.77 -12.03
C PHE A 97 11.45 9.22 -12.12
N THR A 98 12.31 9.52 -13.08
CA THR A 98 12.79 10.89 -13.35
C THR A 98 12.14 11.39 -14.62
N VAL A 99 11.07 12.19 -14.48
CA VAL A 99 10.20 12.61 -15.58
C VAL A 99 10.51 14.04 -15.99
N PRO A 100 11.04 14.29 -17.20
CA PRO A 100 11.23 15.64 -17.71
C PRO A 100 9.88 16.29 -18.05
N THR A 101 9.71 17.54 -17.65
CA THR A 101 8.51 18.34 -17.96
C THR A 101 8.88 19.60 -18.72
N LYS A 102 7.93 20.13 -19.52
CA LYS A 102 8.19 21.33 -20.34
C LYS A 102 8.48 22.57 -19.50
N ASN A 103 7.76 22.76 -18.38
CA ASN A 103 7.75 24.03 -17.66
C ASN A 103 8.32 23.93 -16.23
N HIS A 104 8.50 22.71 -15.71
CA HIS A 104 8.86 22.51 -14.30
C HIS A 104 10.16 21.71 -14.10
N GLY A 105 10.94 21.54 -15.20
CA GLY A 105 12.16 20.75 -15.16
C GLY A 105 11.88 19.25 -14.92
N GLU A 106 12.82 18.59 -14.28
CA GLU A 106 12.68 17.18 -13.93
C GLU A 106 11.89 17.01 -12.63
N ILE A 107 10.92 16.13 -12.66
CA ILE A 107 10.15 15.71 -11.49
C ILE A 107 10.56 14.28 -11.14
N VAL A 108 10.99 14.06 -9.91
CA VAL A 108 11.39 12.74 -9.42
C VAL A 108 10.33 12.18 -8.49
N ILE A 109 9.79 11.02 -8.86
CA ILE A 109 8.75 10.29 -8.11
C ILE A 109 9.25 8.89 -7.80
N ALA A 110 9.09 8.47 -6.56
CA ALA A 110 9.39 7.10 -6.14
C ALA A 110 8.21 6.53 -5.34
N PRO A 111 7.77 5.30 -5.63
CA PRO A 111 6.78 4.61 -4.81
C PRO A 111 7.25 4.56 -3.35
N PRO A 112 6.36 4.82 -2.38
CA PRO A 112 6.76 4.89 -0.98
C PRO A 112 7.11 3.52 -0.43
N THR A 113 8.14 3.49 0.41
CA THR A 113 8.48 2.31 1.20
C THR A 113 7.81 2.36 2.58
N ILE A 114 7.78 1.22 3.27
CA ILE A 114 7.31 1.14 4.67
C ILE A 114 8.06 2.15 5.55
N GLY A 115 9.36 2.33 5.33
CA GLY A 115 10.17 3.31 6.07
C GLY A 115 9.74 4.75 5.83
N VAL A 116 9.41 5.08 4.58
CA VAL A 116 8.89 6.39 4.18
C VAL A 116 7.54 6.66 4.81
N MET A 117 6.61 5.72 4.67
CA MET A 117 5.26 5.85 5.25
C MET A 117 5.29 5.96 6.78
N ARG A 118 6.20 5.25 7.44
CA ARG A 118 6.40 5.37 8.89
C ARG A 118 6.84 6.79 9.26
N SER A 119 7.82 7.36 8.55
CA SER A 119 8.29 8.73 8.82
C SER A 119 7.17 9.75 8.65
N VAL A 120 6.34 9.59 7.60
CA VAL A 120 5.17 10.46 7.37
C VAL A 120 4.14 10.31 8.49
N THR A 121 3.84 9.09 8.92
CA THR A 121 2.89 8.81 10.00
C THR A 121 3.38 9.37 11.34
N ASP A 122 4.67 9.22 11.65
CA ASP A 122 5.26 9.76 12.87
C ASP A 122 5.21 11.29 12.89
N TRP A 123 5.45 11.92 11.74
CA TRP A 123 5.32 13.36 11.61
C TRP A 123 3.87 13.83 11.82
N ILE A 124 2.88 13.14 11.23
CA ILE A 124 1.45 13.46 11.43
C ILE A 124 1.10 13.40 12.91
N ARG A 125 1.47 12.30 13.57
CA ARG A 125 1.23 12.12 15.00
C ARG A 125 1.80 13.26 15.84
N GLN A 126 3.05 13.65 15.58
CA GLN A 126 3.68 14.78 16.27
C GLN A 126 2.92 16.11 16.05
N ARG A 127 2.38 16.32 14.84
CA ARG A 127 1.57 17.51 14.53
C ARG A 127 0.27 17.51 15.31
N GLU A 128 -0.42 16.37 15.35
CA GLU A 128 -1.66 16.21 16.07
C GLU A 128 -1.47 16.38 17.60
N GLU A 129 -0.41 15.78 18.16
CA GLU A 129 -0.04 15.95 19.58
C GLU A 129 0.27 17.41 19.94
N GLN A 130 0.83 18.16 19.00
CA GLN A 130 1.14 19.59 19.18
C GLN A 130 -0.03 20.51 18.78
N ASN A 131 -1.19 19.98 18.42
CA ASN A 131 -2.33 20.73 17.87
C ASN A 131 -1.96 21.66 16.71
N LYS A 132 -0.97 21.26 15.88
CA LYS A 132 -0.56 22.03 14.72
C LYS A 132 -1.34 21.60 13.49
N PRO A 133 -1.84 22.53 12.68
CA PRO A 133 -2.56 22.19 11.46
C PRO A 133 -1.64 21.49 10.45
N TRP A 134 -2.21 20.56 9.69
CA TRP A 134 -1.54 19.94 8.55
C TRP A 134 -2.56 19.67 7.45
N ASP A 135 -2.10 19.69 6.21
CA ASP A 135 -2.95 19.48 5.05
C ASP A 135 -3.02 18.01 4.67
N LYS A 136 -4.21 17.41 4.83
CA LYS A 136 -4.46 16.00 4.48
C LYS A 136 -4.25 15.71 3.00
N SER A 137 -4.46 16.69 2.11
CA SER A 137 -4.25 16.51 0.67
C SER A 137 -2.79 16.27 0.32
N SER A 138 -1.86 16.78 1.14
CA SER A 138 -0.42 16.56 0.95
C SER A 138 -0.02 15.10 1.09
N LEU A 139 -0.80 14.28 1.82
CA LEU A 139 -0.52 12.86 1.97
C LEU A 139 -0.58 12.07 0.65
N ALA A 140 -1.35 12.54 -0.30
CA ALA A 140 -1.43 11.90 -1.60
C ALA A 140 -0.12 11.99 -2.40
N ILE A 141 0.69 13.01 -2.14
CA ILE A 141 1.90 13.33 -2.92
C ILE A 141 3.18 13.14 -2.11
N LEU A 142 3.18 13.59 -0.87
CA LEU A 142 4.36 13.65 -0.02
C LEU A 142 5.19 12.35 0.02
N PRO A 143 4.60 11.17 0.18
CA PRO A 143 5.37 9.93 0.23
C PRO A 143 6.10 9.61 -1.08
N TYR A 144 5.61 10.12 -2.20
CA TYR A 144 6.16 9.83 -3.54
C TYR A 144 7.29 10.76 -3.96
N ILE A 145 7.38 11.97 -3.44
CA ILE A 145 8.41 12.96 -3.80
C ILE A 145 9.64 12.88 -2.90
N GLN A 146 10.08 11.68 -2.60
CA GLN A 146 11.12 11.37 -1.60
C GLN A 146 12.44 12.11 -1.85
N ARG A 147 12.79 12.46 -3.09
CA ARG A 147 14.04 13.16 -3.38
C ARG A 147 14.07 14.53 -2.74
N GLU A 148 12.93 15.20 -2.62
CA GLU A 148 12.81 16.51 -1.99
C GLU A 148 13.12 16.47 -0.48
N TRP A 149 13.02 15.28 0.14
CA TRP A 149 13.19 15.11 1.57
C TRP A 149 14.07 13.91 2.00
N ARG A 150 14.65 13.17 1.03
CA ARG A 150 15.53 12.02 1.32
C ARG A 150 16.86 12.51 1.90
N GLY A 151 17.21 12.04 3.08
CA GLY A 151 18.41 12.46 3.83
C GLY A 151 18.10 13.52 4.86
N PHE A 152 16.89 13.96 4.93
CA PHE A 152 16.45 14.97 5.86
C PHE A 152 16.03 14.34 7.21
N LYS A 153 16.46 14.95 8.29
CA LYS A 153 15.92 14.69 9.63
C LYS A 153 14.52 15.33 9.71
N ASP A 154 13.70 14.92 10.67
CA ASP A 154 12.26 15.27 10.78
C ASP A 154 11.88 16.76 10.54
N LYS A 155 12.83 17.70 10.67
CA LYS A 155 12.61 19.12 10.36
C LYS A 155 12.37 19.41 8.88
N GLU A 156 12.68 18.50 8.01
CA GLU A 156 12.80 18.70 6.57
C GLU A 156 11.67 18.06 5.77
N ILE A 157 10.94 17.08 6.32
CA ILE A 157 9.58 16.75 5.87
C ILE A 157 8.72 18.03 5.90
N PHE A 158 8.99 18.89 6.87
CA PHE A 158 8.38 20.20 7.02
C PHE A 158 8.72 21.14 5.86
N SER A 159 9.97 21.15 5.42
CA SER A 159 10.41 21.95 4.30
C SER A 159 9.77 21.50 2.99
N ALA A 160 9.61 20.19 2.79
CA ALA A 160 8.92 19.66 1.62
C ALA A 160 7.45 20.09 1.59
N ILE A 161 6.75 20.04 2.73
CA ILE A 161 5.33 20.47 2.81
C ILE A 161 5.20 21.99 2.65
N THR A 162 6.09 22.78 3.23
CA THR A 162 6.09 24.23 3.00
C THR A 162 6.47 24.60 1.57
N SER A 163 7.25 23.77 0.88
CA SER A 163 7.54 23.97 -0.53
C SER A 163 6.33 23.74 -1.44
N PHE A 164 5.37 22.88 -1.04
CA PHE A 164 4.11 22.72 -1.78
C PHE A 164 3.27 24.00 -1.80
N GLN A 165 3.30 24.78 -0.73
CA GLN A 165 2.58 26.05 -0.67
C GLN A 165 3.14 27.08 -1.68
N GLY A 166 4.37 26.89 -2.13
CA GLY A 166 4.99 27.71 -3.19
C GLY A 166 4.79 27.16 -4.61
N TRP A 167 4.16 26.01 -4.77
CA TRP A 167 3.92 25.45 -6.10
C TRP A 167 2.70 26.09 -6.76
N ASP A 168 2.83 26.40 -8.04
CA ASP A 168 1.65 26.73 -8.82
C ASP A 168 0.74 25.50 -9.01
N SER A 169 -0.54 25.75 -9.31
CA SER A 169 -1.54 24.71 -9.49
C SER A 169 -1.20 23.74 -10.63
N SER A 170 -0.45 24.21 -11.63
CA SER A 170 0.00 23.41 -12.77
C SER A 170 1.02 22.36 -12.31
N LYS A 171 2.04 22.76 -11.57
CA LYS A 171 3.05 21.85 -11.03
C LYS A 171 2.42 20.81 -10.13
N TYR A 172 1.55 21.24 -9.21
CA TYR A 172 0.83 20.33 -8.32
C TYR A 172 0.01 19.30 -9.10
N SER A 173 -0.75 19.74 -10.11
CA SER A 173 -1.58 18.87 -10.94
C SER A 173 -0.75 17.83 -11.71
N ILE A 174 0.40 18.25 -12.25
CA ILE A 174 1.30 17.32 -12.95
C ILE A 174 1.83 16.27 -11.99
N ILE A 175 2.33 16.68 -10.83
CA ILE A 175 2.87 15.74 -9.83
C ILE A 175 1.79 14.77 -9.37
N TYR A 176 0.59 15.26 -9.08
CA TYR A 176 -0.52 14.40 -8.67
C TYR A 176 -0.83 13.32 -9.73
N ARG A 177 -0.89 13.70 -11.02
CA ARG A 177 -1.11 12.75 -12.11
C ARG A 177 0.03 11.74 -12.27
N LEU A 178 1.28 12.19 -12.08
CA LEU A 178 2.43 11.29 -12.12
C LEU A 178 2.40 10.30 -10.97
N VAL A 179 2.02 10.74 -9.76
CA VAL A 179 1.83 9.87 -8.60
C VAL A 179 0.79 8.80 -8.86
N GLU A 180 -0.38 9.18 -9.44
CA GLU A 180 -1.43 8.20 -9.79
C GLU A 180 -0.92 7.12 -10.77
N LYS A 181 -0.04 7.50 -11.70
CA LYS A 181 0.58 6.59 -12.68
C LYS A 181 1.74 5.77 -12.12
N ALA A 182 2.35 6.22 -11.04
CA ALA A 182 3.47 5.55 -10.36
C ALA A 182 3.02 4.58 -9.26
N LYS A 183 1.72 4.42 -9.05
CA LYS A 183 1.19 3.45 -8.09
C LYS A 183 1.46 2.04 -8.59
N ILE A 184 2.28 1.30 -7.86
CA ILE A 184 2.65 -0.09 -8.11
C ILE A 184 2.40 -0.91 -6.85
N GLY A 185 2.30 -2.24 -6.99
CA GLY A 185 2.07 -3.16 -5.87
C GLY A 185 0.63 -3.63 -5.77
N VAL A 186 0.21 -4.14 -4.62
CA VAL A 186 -1.12 -4.74 -4.43
C VAL A 186 -2.23 -3.72 -4.64
N LYS A 187 -3.22 -4.07 -5.47
CA LYS A 187 -4.43 -3.27 -5.63
C LYS A 187 -5.25 -3.27 -4.33
N PRO A 188 -5.95 -2.17 -4.02
CA PRO A 188 -6.84 -2.10 -2.85
C PRO A 188 -8.14 -2.90 -3.03
N GLU A 189 -8.16 -3.81 -3.98
CA GLU A 189 -9.29 -4.66 -4.35
C GLU A 189 -8.80 -6.00 -4.90
N PHE A 190 -9.64 -7.02 -4.85
CA PHE A 190 -9.39 -8.32 -5.46
C PHE A 190 -10.64 -8.84 -6.16
N ASN A 191 -10.44 -9.75 -7.12
CA ASN A 191 -11.52 -10.37 -7.85
C ASN A 191 -11.76 -11.80 -7.35
N TYR A 192 -13.02 -12.20 -7.36
CA TYR A 192 -13.43 -13.59 -7.15
C TYR A 192 -14.54 -13.98 -8.12
N PRO A 193 -14.63 -15.25 -8.54
CA PRO A 193 -15.74 -15.71 -9.36
C PRO A 193 -17.02 -15.85 -8.51
N CYS A 194 -18.13 -15.32 -9.00
CA CYS A 194 -19.43 -15.51 -8.37
C CYS A 194 -19.84 -16.99 -8.43
N ASP A 195 -20.13 -17.61 -7.28
CA ASP A 195 -20.50 -19.03 -7.20
C ASP A 195 -21.76 -19.38 -7.99
N SER A 196 -22.63 -18.40 -8.25
CA SER A 196 -23.89 -18.61 -8.94
C SER A 196 -23.80 -18.50 -10.46
N CYS A 197 -22.95 -17.61 -10.99
CA CYS A 197 -22.87 -17.34 -12.43
C CYS A 197 -21.45 -17.38 -13.01
N GLY A 198 -20.43 -17.52 -12.18
CA GLY A 198 -19.04 -17.55 -12.61
C GLY A 198 -18.44 -16.20 -13.04
N GLU A 199 -19.24 -15.12 -13.05
CA GLU A 199 -18.72 -13.80 -13.39
C GLU A 199 -17.79 -13.25 -12.29
N GLU A 200 -16.76 -12.53 -12.72
CA GLU A 200 -15.85 -11.85 -11.78
C GLU A 200 -16.54 -10.71 -11.03
N VAL A 201 -16.43 -10.76 -9.73
CA VAL A 201 -16.89 -9.72 -8.80
C VAL A 201 -15.67 -9.08 -8.12
N THR A 202 -15.59 -7.76 -8.17
CA THR A 202 -14.52 -7.00 -7.52
C THR A 202 -14.94 -6.63 -6.10
N VAL A 203 -14.08 -6.93 -5.13
CA VAL A 203 -14.30 -6.66 -3.70
C VAL A 203 -13.17 -5.79 -3.16
N PRO A 204 -13.50 -4.75 -2.40
CA PRO A 204 -12.48 -3.94 -1.73
C PRO A 204 -11.65 -4.77 -0.74
N LEU A 205 -10.33 -4.61 -0.78
CA LEU A 205 -9.42 -5.23 0.17
C LEU A 205 -9.42 -4.43 1.48
N THR A 206 -10.44 -4.68 2.31
CA THR A 206 -10.63 -4.01 3.59
C THR A 206 -10.63 -5.02 4.72
N PHE A 207 -9.95 -4.70 5.81
CA PHE A 207 -9.87 -5.57 6.99
C PHE A 207 -10.68 -4.94 8.13
N PRO A 208 -11.94 -5.35 8.35
CA PRO A 208 -12.70 -4.94 9.51
C PRO A 208 -11.94 -5.35 10.79
N GLY A 209 -11.60 -4.43 11.65
CA GLY A 209 -10.70 -4.67 12.79
C GLY A 209 -9.21 -4.48 12.49
N GLY A 210 -8.88 -4.04 11.26
CA GLY A 210 -7.53 -3.77 10.80
C GLY A 210 -6.74 -5.05 10.46
N ILE A 211 -5.52 -4.87 9.96
CA ILE A 211 -4.62 -5.97 9.54
C ILE A 211 -4.31 -6.95 10.69
N LYS A 212 -4.48 -6.54 11.94
CA LYS A 212 -4.34 -7.43 13.10
C LYS A 212 -5.32 -8.61 13.07
N ALA A 213 -6.50 -8.44 12.48
CA ALA A 213 -7.50 -9.50 12.33
C ALA A 213 -7.00 -10.67 11.49
N LEU A 214 -5.97 -10.48 10.66
CA LEU A 214 -5.36 -11.54 9.85
C LEU A 214 -4.78 -12.70 10.67
N PHE A 215 -4.41 -12.45 11.94
CA PHE A 215 -3.78 -13.44 12.82
C PHE A 215 -4.69 -13.85 13.98
N ILE A 216 -5.95 -13.44 13.95
CA ILE A 216 -6.96 -13.90 14.92
C ILE A 216 -7.58 -15.18 14.37
N ILE A 217 -7.55 -16.25 15.16
CA ILE A 217 -8.27 -17.49 14.85
C ILE A 217 -9.75 -17.16 14.90
N GLN A 218 -10.45 -17.30 13.77
CA GLN A 218 -11.87 -16.97 13.65
C GLN A 218 -12.77 -18.06 14.22
N ASP A 219 -12.29 -19.29 14.19
CA ASP A 219 -13.00 -20.43 14.76
C ASP A 219 -12.14 -21.09 15.84
N ILE A 220 -12.53 -20.89 17.09
CA ILE A 220 -11.89 -21.50 18.27
C ILE A 220 -12.60 -22.80 18.70
N SER A 221 -13.64 -23.23 17.95
CA SER A 221 -14.42 -24.41 18.32
C SER A 221 -13.58 -25.69 18.36
N SER A 222 -12.54 -25.76 17.53
CA SER A 222 -11.59 -26.87 17.51
C SER A 222 -10.55 -26.83 18.64
N GLU A 223 -10.41 -25.71 19.33
CA GLU A 223 -9.47 -25.50 20.44
C GLU A 223 -10.15 -25.68 21.81
N LEU A 224 -11.50 -25.73 21.82
CA LEU A 224 -12.25 -25.95 23.04
C LEU A 224 -12.53 -27.45 23.22
N LEU A 225 -11.94 -28.04 24.25
CA LEU A 225 -12.16 -29.44 24.68
C LEU A 225 -13.50 -29.57 25.41
#